data_a1ae79f4eccfeaec54f4a520d2f48055
#
_entry.id   a1ae79f4eccfeaec54f4a520d2f48055
#
_cell.length_a   1.000
_cell.length_b   1.000
_cell.length_c   1.000
_cell.angle_alpha   90.00
_cell.angle_beta   90.00
_cell.angle_gamma   90.00
#
_symmetry.space_group_name_H-M   'P 1'
#
loop_
_entity.id
_entity.type
_entity.pdbx_description
1 polymer ?
#
loop_
_entity_poly.entity_id
_entity_poly.type
_entity_poly.pdbx_seq_one_letter_code
_entity_poly.pdbx_strand_id
1 'polypeptide(L)'
;MLDLKEISYQPQTGERKIIDNLNLKVHENEIILICGNSGSGKTTLLEIISGLTNPQKGKITWKNKTLSSRQRRWFCGVVLQFPERYFIGTTIGKEFKIGHKSLREKNIEIVLNKVGLKKINLTQPPEQLSGGQQRRLAVAVQLLRNPSILLLDEPTA
;
A
#
# COMPACT_ATOMS: atom_id res chain seq x y z
N MET A 1 -12.13 12.83 0.71
CA MET A 1 -11.92 12.54 2.15
C MET A 1 -12.24 11.09 2.40
N LEU A 2 -11.30 10.36 3.01
CA LEU A 2 -11.48 9.03 3.61
C LEU A 2 -11.96 9.22 5.05
N ASP A 3 -12.96 8.47 5.46
CA ASP A 3 -13.50 8.55 6.83
C ASP A 3 -13.68 7.14 7.39
N LEU A 4 -12.95 6.84 8.46
CA LEU A 4 -13.04 5.64 9.28
C LEU A 4 -13.85 5.98 10.52
N LYS A 5 -14.93 5.25 10.78
CA LYS A 5 -15.80 5.47 11.95
C LYS A 5 -15.93 4.20 12.78
N GLU A 6 -15.60 4.32 14.06
CA GLU A 6 -15.78 3.27 15.06
C GLU A 6 -15.13 1.94 14.68
N ILE A 7 -13.98 1.99 14.01
CA ILE A 7 -13.27 0.80 13.55
C ILE A 7 -12.76 0.01 14.74
N SER A 8 -13.17 -1.26 14.82
CA SER A 8 -12.65 -2.20 15.82
C SER A 8 -12.26 -3.51 15.14
N TYR A 9 -11.14 -4.06 15.59
CA TYR A 9 -10.59 -5.31 15.07
C TYR A 9 -9.89 -6.12 16.16
N GLN A 10 -10.21 -7.41 16.19
CA GLN A 10 -9.57 -8.43 17.02
C GLN A 10 -9.23 -9.64 16.15
N PRO A 11 -7.97 -10.12 16.12
CA PRO A 11 -7.61 -11.36 15.43
C PRO A 11 -8.40 -12.55 15.98
N GLN A 12 -8.71 -13.54 15.14
CA GLN A 12 -9.45 -14.74 15.57
C GLN A 12 -8.73 -15.52 16.69
N THR A 13 -7.39 -15.50 16.68
CA THR A 13 -6.55 -16.16 17.70
C THR A 13 -6.12 -15.23 18.83
N GLY A 14 -6.56 -13.96 18.81
CA GLY A 14 -6.15 -12.94 19.77
C GLY A 14 -7.14 -12.79 20.92
N GLU A 15 -6.64 -12.72 22.16
CA GLU A 15 -7.47 -12.51 23.35
C GLU A 15 -7.97 -11.07 23.48
N ARG A 16 -7.32 -10.10 22.80
CA ARG A 16 -7.66 -8.67 22.91
C ARG A 16 -7.75 -8.00 21.55
N LYS A 17 -8.50 -6.91 21.51
CA LYS A 17 -8.59 -6.05 20.35
C LYS A 17 -7.23 -5.41 20.04
N ILE A 18 -6.84 -5.39 18.78
CA ILE A 18 -5.69 -4.63 18.29
C ILE A 18 -6.10 -3.20 17.97
N ILE A 19 -7.31 -3.01 17.45
CA ILE A 19 -7.89 -1.69 17.18
C ILE A 19 -9.23 -1.64 17.90
N ASP A 20 -9.48 -0.61 18.68
CA ASP A 20 -10.72 -0.42 19.41
C ASP A 20 -11.28 0.99 19.22
N ASN A 21 -12.46 1.06 18.61
CA ASN A 21 -13.25 2.26 18.36
C ASN A 21 -12.48 3.42 17.72
N LEU A 22 -11.61 3.09 16.75
CA LEU A 22 -10.78 4.08 16.06
C LEU A 22 -11.61 4.93 15.11
N ASN A 23 -11.43 6.25 15.20
CA ASN A 23 -11.98 7.22 14.28
C ASN A 23 -10.82 7.98 13.62
N LEU A 24 -10.82 8.05 12.28
CA LEU A 24 -9.78 8.73 11.52
C LEU A 24 -10.38 9.35 10.27
N LYS A 25 -10.06 10.61 10.02
CA LYS A 25 -10.40 11.30 8.76
C LYS A 25 -9.12 11.69 8.04
N VAL A 26 -9.09 11.44 6.73
CA VAL A 26 -7.97 11.80 5.85
C VAL A 26 -8.51 12.65 4.71
N HIS A 27 -8.02 13.87 4.58
CA HIS A 27 -8.41 14.77 3.51
C HIS A 27 -7.64 14.50 2.21
N GLU A 28 -8.10 15.08 1.11
CA GLU A 28 -7.37 15.01 -0.15
C GLU A 28 -6.07 15.82 -0.04
N ASN A 29 -5.00 15.29 -0.61
CA ASN A 29 -3.64 15.86 -0.57
C ASN A 29 -3.04 15.97 0.85
N GLU A 30 -3.54 15.20 1.80
CA GLU A 30 -3.02 15.13 3.16
C GLU A 30 -2.02 13.97 3.29
N ILE A 31 -0.96 14.21 4.05
CA ILE A 31 0.01 13.18 4.48
C ILE A 31 -0.21 12.95 5.96
N ILE A 32 -0.49 11.71 6.34
CA ILE A 32 -0.66 11.31 7.73
C ILE A 32 0.47 10.37 8.14
N LEU A 33 1.12 10.68 9.25
CA LEU A 33 2.10 9.81 9.90
C LEU A 33 1.43 9.06 11.06
N ILE A 34 1.46 7.73 11.00
CA ILE A 34 0.97 6.85 12.06
C ILE A 34 2.17 6.36 12.87
N CYS A 35 2.30 6.82 14.10
CA CYS A 35 3.37 6.46 15.03
C CYS A 35 2.86 5.57 16.15
N GLY A 36 3.74 4.74 16.70
CA GLY A 36 3.46 3.88 17.86
C GLY A 36 4.48 2.75 17.97
N ASN A 37 4.51 2.09 19.12
CA ASN A 37 5.40 0.97 19.41
C ASN A 37 5.17 -0.20 18.45
N SER A 38 6.15 -1.12 18.34
CA SER A 38 5.95 -2.38 17.64
C SER A 38 4.76 -3.13 18.26
N GLY A 39 3.93 -3.74 17.41
CA GLY A 39 2.71 -4.43 17.86
C GLY A 39 1.52 -3.53 18.22
N SER A 40 1.60 -2.20 18.05
CA SER A 40 0.48 -1.28 18.35
C SER A 40 -0.66 -1.30 17.31
N GLY A 41 -0.55 -2.13 16.27
CA GLY A 41 -1.61 -2.27 15.24
C GLY A 41 -1.45 -1.38 14.00
N LYS A 42 -0.30 -0.72 13.80
CA LYS A 42 -0.07 0.14 12.61
C LYS A 42 -0.29 -0.61 11.30
N THR A 43 0.40 -1.72 11.09
CA THR A 43 0.25 -2.60 9.92
C THR A 43 -1.20 -3.06 9.77
N THR A 44 -1.83 -3.51 10.86
CA THR A 44 -3.23 -3.93 10.86
C THR A 44 -4.17 -2.81 10.41
N LEU A 45 -3.92 -1.57 10.85
CA LEU A 45 -4.71 -0.42 10.38
C LEU A 45 -4.54 -0.20 8.88
N LEU A 46 -3.32 -0.26 8.35
CA LEU A 46 -3.05 -0.15 6.91
C LEU A 46 -3.74 -1.29 6.13
N GLU A 47 -3.71 -2.52 6.63
CA GLU A 47 -4.41 -3.66 6.02
C GLU A 47 -5.92 -3.46 6.01
N ILE A 48 -6.50 -2.90 7.07
CA ILE A 48 -7.93 -2.58 7.13
C ILE A 48 -8.27 -1.48 6.13
N ILE A 49 -7.50 -0.40 6.07
CA ILE A 49 -7.73 0.69 5.10
C ILE A 49 -7.65 0.15 3.67
N SER A 50 -6.66 -0.68 3.37
CA SER A 50 -6.45 -1.25 2.03
C SER A 50 -7.49 -2.32 1.65
N GLY A 51 -8.24 -2.88 2.61
CA GLY A 51 -9.18 -3.96 2.37
C GLY A 51 -8.53 -5.35 2.31
N LEU A 52 -7.27 -5.50 2.73
CA LEU A 52 -6.62 -6.81 2.93
C LEU A 52 -7.24 -7.52 4.13
N THR A 53 -7.61 -6.76 5.16
CA THR A 53 -8.31 -7.23 6.35
C THR A 53 -9.64 -6.47 6.51
N ASN A 54 -10.68 -7.14 7.01
CA ASN A 54 -11.95 -6.49 7.30
C ASN A 54 -12.07 -6.17 8.80
N PRO A 55 -12.51 -4.97 9.17
CA PRO A 55 -12.83 -4.68 10.56
C PRO A 55 -14.08 -5.47 10.98
N GLN A 56 -14.19 -5.81 12.26
CA GLN A 56 -15.38 -6.46 12.83
C GLN A 56 -16.50 -5.46 13.08
N LYS A 57 -16.14 -4.20 13.37
CA LYS A 57 -17.09 -3.10 13.58
C LYS A 57 -16.61 -1.86 12.86
N GLY A 58 -17.54 -0.96 12.61
CA GLY A 58 -17.29 0.34 12.01
C GLY A 58 -17.48 0.37 10.49
N LYS A 59 -17.24 1.53 9.92
CA LYS A 59 -17.45 1.82 8.50
C LYS A 59 -16.26 2.58 7.92
N ILE A 60 -15.93 2.27 6.67
CA ILE A 60 -14.91 2.99 5.89
C ILE A 60 -15.59 3.59 4.68
N THR A 61 -15.57 4.91 4.58
CA THR A 61 -16.21 5.64 3.50
C THR A 61 -15.21 6.52 2.75
N TRP A 62 -15.44 6.71 1.47
CA TRP A 62 -14.76 7.68 0.63
C TRP A 62 -15.79 8.60 -0.01
N LYS A 63 -15.64 9.91 0.18
CA LYS A 63 -16.60 10.92 -0.32
C LYS A 63 -18.05 10.51 0.01
N ASN A 64 -18.28 10.11 1.26
CA ASN A 64 -19.56 9.65 1.82
C ASN A 64 -20.12 8.33 1.24
N LYS A 65 -19.37 7.61 0.41
CA LYS A 65 -19.75 6.29 -0.10
C LYS A 65 -18.98 5.21 0.64
N THR A 66 -19.69 4.21 1.18
CA THR A 66 -19.06 3.04 1.82
C THR A 66 -18.29 2.23 0.78
N LEU A 67 -17.04 1.91 1.10
CA LEU A 67 -16.18 1.07 0.25
C LEU A 67 -16.15 -0.37 0.75
N SER A 68 -16.47 -1.33 -0.13
CA SER A 68 -16.21 -2.74 0.13
C SER A 68 -14.70 -3.02 0.17
N SER A 69 -14.30 -4.16 0.76
CA SER A 69 -12.88 -4.58 0.77
C SER A 69 -12.29 -4.68 -0.63
N ARG A 70 -13.04 -5.20 -1.59
CA ARG A 70 -12.62 -5.28 -3.00
C ARG A 70 -12.36 -3.89 -3.59
N GLN A 71 -13.25 -2.93 -3.34
CA GLN A 71 -13.07 -1.54 -3.80
C GLN A 71 -11.85 -0.89 -3.16
N ARG A 72 -11.63 -1.09 -1.84
CA ARG A 72 -10.46 -0.57 -1.13
C ARG A 72 -9.15 -1.10 -1.72
N ARG A 73 -9.06 -2.40 -2.07
CA ARG A 73 -7.88 -2.98 -2.74
C ARG A 73 -7.53 -2.35 -4.09
N TRP A 74 -8.52 -1.89 -4.83
CA TRP A 74 -8.29 -1.15 -6.07
C TRP A 74 -7.95 0.33 -5.83
N PHE A 75 -8.52 0.89 -4.82
CA PHE A 75 -8.42 2.30 -4.45
C PHE A 75 -7.08 2.65 -3.80
N CYS A 76 -6.51 1.72 -3.04
CA CYS A 76 -5.27 1.88 -2.31
C CYS A 76 -4.09 1.23 -3.04
N GLY A 77 -2.96 1.92 -3.08
CA GLY A 77 -1.65 1.33 -3.28
C GLY A 77 -1.05 1.00 -1.91
N VAL A 78 -0.46 -0.19 -1.76
CA VAL A 78 0.10 -0.65 -0.49
C VAL A 78 1.54 -1.09 -0.68
N VAL A 79 2.44 -0.57 0.13
CA VAL A 79 3.81 -1.06 0.26
C VAL A 79 3.98 -1.50 1.71
N LEU A 80 4.05 -2.81 1.90
CA LEU A 80 4.24 -3.43 3.21
C LEU A 80 5.72 -3.42 3.62
N GLN A 81 5.99 -3.70 4.89
CA GLN A 81 7.33 -3.93 5.41
C GLN A 81 8.03 -5.04 4.61
N PHE A 82 9.32 -4.87 4.29
CA PHE A 82 10.10 -5.78 3.46
C PHE A 82 9.50 -6.06 2.07
N PRO A 83 9.26 -5.02 1.25
CA PRO A 83 8.57 -5.15 -0.03
C PRO A 83 9.32 -6.04 -1.03
N GLU A 84 10.61 -6.26 -0.85
CA GLU A 84 11.45 -7.15 -1.64
C GLU A 84 10.95 -8.61 -1.65
N ARG A 85 10.23 -9.01 -0.60
CA ARG A 85 9.66 -10.37 -0.48
C ARG A 85 8.41 -10.59 -1.31
N TYR A 86 7.87 -9.53 -1.91
CA TYR A 86 6.59 -9.55 -2.62
C TYR A 86 6.74 -9.38 -4.13
N PHE A 87 7.97 -9.24 -4.66
CA PHE A 87 8.19 -9.24 -6.10
C PHE A 87 7.93 -10.62 -6.69
N ILE A 88 7.10 -10.67 -7.73
CA ILE A 88 6.70 -11.92 -8.42
C ILE A 88 7.35 -11.97 -9.81
N GLY A 89 7.59 -10.83 -10.41
CA GLY A 89 8.21 -10.71 -11.72
C GLY A 89 9.67 -11.14 -11.73
N THR A 90 10.05 -12.04 -12.61
CA THR A 90 11.46 -12.46 -12.77
C THR A 90 12.38 -11.35 -13.27
N THR A 91 11.82 -10.24 -13.74
CA THR A 91 12.52 -9.00 -14.09
C THR A 91 11.70 -7.79 -13.68
N ILE A 92 12.35 -6.64 -13.51
CA ILE A 92 11.68 -5.38 -13.18
C ILE A 92 10.58 -5.05 -14.19
N GLY A 93 10.86 -5.23 -15.48
CA GLY A 93 9.85 -4.98 -16.53
C GLY A 93 8.64 -5.93 -16.44
N LYS A 94 8.85 -7.20 -16.04
CA LYS A 94 7.75 -8.15 -15.82
C LYS A 94 6.96 -7.80 -14.57
N GLU A 95 7.61 -7.34 -13.49
CA GLU A 95 6.93 -6.88 -12.27
C GLU A 95 5.92 -5.79 -12.59
N PHE A 96 6.29 -4.77 -13.37
CA PHE A 96 5.37 -3.72 -13.79
C PHE A 96 4.19 -4.22 -14.65
N LYS A 97 4.38 -5.30 -15.40
CA LYS A 97 3.33 -5.86 -16.27
C LYS A 97 2.27 -6.67 -15.53
N ILE A 98 2.53 -7.05 -14.26
CA ILE A 98 1.57 -7.81 -13.46
C ILE A 98 0.29 -7.00 -13.26
N GLY A 99 -0.85 -7.59 -13.65
CA GLY A 99 -2.16 -6.95 -13.55
C GLY A 99 -2.49 -5.91 -14.64
N HIS A 100 -1.58 -5.68 -15.59
CA HIS A 100 -1.78 -4.75 -16.72
C HIS A 100 -1.82 -5.49 -18.04
N LYS A 101 -2.95 -5.42 -18.77
CA LYS A 101 -3.11 -6.06 -20.09
C LYS A 101 -2.27 -5.39 -21.20
N SER A 102 -2.13 -4.07 -21.12
CA SER A 102 -1.31 -3.29 -22.04
C SER A 102 -0.62 -2.15 -21.27
N LEU A 103 0.68 -2.22 -21.16
CA LEU A 103 1.48 -1.22 -20.47
C LEU A 103 2.54 -0.67 -21.44
N ARG A 104 2.55 0.65 -21.61
CA ARG A 104 3.58 1.34 -22.42
C ARG A 104 4.82 1.57 -21.54
N GLU A 105 6.00 1.32 -22.06
CA GLU A 105 7.28 1.54 -21.36
C GLU A 105 7.42 2.96 -20.84
N LYS A 106 6.94 3.95 -21.57
CA LYS A 106 6.91 5.35 -21.13
C LYS A 106 6.23 5.54 -19.77
N ASN A 107 5.19 4.77 -19.47
CA ASN A 107 4.50 4.86 -18.18
C ASN A 107 5.38 4.31 -17.05
N ILE A 108 6.15 3.25 -17.32
CA ILE A 108 7.13 2.70 -16.38
C ILE A 108 8.22 3.74 -16.10
N GLU A 109 8.78 4.35 -17.14
CA GLU A 109 9.80 5.39 -16.99
C GLU A 109 9.31 6.57 -16.13
N ILE A 110 8.07 7.02 -16.35
CA ILE A 110 7.49 8.11 -15.56
C ILE A 110 7.48 7.78 -14.06
N VAL A 111 7.00 6.59 -13.67
CA VAL A 111 6.91 6.23 -12.24
C VAL A 111 8.29 5.94 -11.66
N LEU A 112 9.21 5.34 -12.41
CA LEU A 112 10.60 5.15 -12.00
C LEU A 112 11.32 6.50 -11.75
N ASN A 113 11.09 7.48 -12.63
CA ASN A 113 11.63 8.82 -12.45
C ASN A 113 11.10 9.50 -11.19
N LYS A 114 9.79 9.33 -10.87
CA LYS A 114 9.16 9.89 -9.66
C LYS A 114 9.81 9.37 -8.37
N VAL A 115 10.29 8.12 -8.36
CA VAL A 115 10.93 7.51 -7.18
C VAL A 115 12.46 7.58 -7.23
N GLY A 116 13.05 8.30 -8.19
CA GLY A 116 14.50 8.46 -8.29
C GLY A 116 15.24 7.22 -8.80
N LEU A 117 14.58 6.31 -9.52
CA LEU A 117 15.18 5.12 -10.16
C LEU A 117 15.41 5.37 -11.65
N LYS A 118 16.10 6.46 -11.98
CA LYS A 118 16.48 6.78 -13.36
C LYS A 118 17.49 5.76 -13.89
N LYS A 119 17.35 5.39 -15.18
CA LYS A 119 18.30 4.52 -15.91
C LYS A 119 18.41 3.08 -15.35
N ILE A 120 17.37 2.57 -14.72
CA ILE A 120 17.34 1.18 -14.27
C ILE A 120 17.13 0.24 -15.46
N ASN A 121 17.85 -0.89 -15.47
CA ASN A 121 17.68 -1.91 -16.52
C ASN A 121 16.41 -2.74 -16.24
N LEU A 122 15.40 -2.64 -17.09
CA LEU A 122 14.14 -3.36 -16.92
C LEU A 122 14.26 -4.88 -17.09
N THR A 123 15.36 -5.37 -17.68
CA THR A 123 15.57 -6.82 -17.89
C THR A 123 16.26 -7.49 -16.71
N GLN A 124 16.79 -6.72 -15.74
CA GLN A 124 17.43 -7.29 -14.57
C GLN A 124 16.39 -7.76 -13.53
N PRO A 125 16.73 -8.79 -12.74
CA PRO A 125 15.91 -9.21 -11.61
C PRO A 125 15.81 -8.13 -10.52
N PRO A 126 14.65 -7.98 -9.82
CA PRO A 126 14.52 -7.03 -8.70
C PRO A 126 15.54 -7.27 -7.57
N GLU A 127 15.95 -8.50 -7.34
CA GLU A 127 16.88 -8.92 -6.28
C GLU A 127 18.30 -8.34 -6.47
N GLN A 128 18.65 -7.94 -7.69
CA GLN A 128 19.95 -7.29 -7.97
C GLN A 128 19.99 -5.82 -7.55
N LEU A 129 18.85 -5.26 -7.14
CA LEU A 129 18.77 -3.91 -6.63
C LEU A 129 19.21 -3.84 -5.16
N SER A 130 19.77 -2.71 -4.74
CA SER A 130 19.96 -2.45 -3.31
C SER A 130 18.61 -2.39 -2.57
N GLY A 131 18.58 -2.67 -1.27
CA GLY A 131 17.34 -2.63 -0.48
C GLY A 131 16.55 -1.32 -0.64
N GLY A 132 17.26 -0.18 -0.63
CA GLY A 132 16.62 1.12 -0.88
C GLY A 132 16.06 1.28 -2.31
N GLN A 133 16.70 0.66 -3.31
CA GLN A 133 16.17 0.63 -4.67
C GLN A 133 14.96 -0.28 -4.78
N GLN A 134 14.97 -1.43 -4.11
CA GLN A 134 13.83 -2.36 -4.06
C GLN A 134 12.59 -1.71 -3.42
N ARG A 135 12.76 -0.98 -2.32
CA ARG A 135 11.67 -0.21 -1.70
C ARG A 135 11.10 0.84 -2.64
N ARG A 136 11.95 1.60 -3.32
CA ARG A 136 11.50 2.59 -4.32
C ARG A 136 10.83 1.92 -5.51
N LEU A 137 11.31 0.75 -5.95
CA LEU A 137 10.66 -0.03 -6.99
C LEU A 137 9.24 -0.45 -6.57
N ALA A 138 9.06 -0.95 -5.35
CA ALA A 138 7.74 -1.31 -4.83
C ALA A 138 6.77 -0.10 -4.83
N VAL A 139 7.26 1.07 -4.43
CA VAL A 139 6.46 2.32 -4.52
C VAL A 139 6.12 2.63 -5.97
N ALA A 140 7.07 2.53 -6.91
CA ALA A 140 6.83 2.79 -8.33
C ALA A 140 5.76 1.86 -8.93
N VAL A 141 5.81 0.56 -8.58
CA VAL A 141 4.79 -0.43 -9.00
C VAL A 141 3.40 -0.03 -8.51
N GLN A 142 3.28 0.42 -7.27
CA GLN A 142 1.99 0.89 -6.75
C GLN A 142 1.54 2.20 -7.41
N LEU A 143 2.43 3.14 -7.64
CA LEU A 143 2.12 4.42 -8.31
C LEU A 143 1.63 4.24 -9.74
N LEU A 144 2.08 3.19 -10.45
CA LEU A 144 1.62 2.89 -11.81
C LEU A 144 0.11 2.64 -11.86
N ARG A 145 -0.47 2.09 -10.79
CA ARG A 145 -1.91 1.86 -10.66
C ARG A 145 -2.71 3.14 -10.44
N ASN A 146 -2.03 4.28 -10.27
CA ASN A 146 -2.63 5.58 -9.95
C ASN A 146 -3.61 5.51 -8.76
N PRO A 147 -3.18 5.02 -7.59
CA PRO A 147 -4.04 4.84 -6.44
C PRO A 147 -4.51 6.19 -5.89
N SER A 148 -5.73 6.24 -5.34
CA SER A 148 -6.23 7.43 -4.65
C SER A 148 -5.60 7.62 -3.26
N ILE A 149 -5.13 6.54 -2.65
CA ILE A 149 -4.40 6.54 -1.38
C ILE A 149 -3.18 5.63 -1.52
N LEU A 150 -2.03 6.11 -1.07
CA LEU A 150 -0.82 5.32 -0.95
C LEU A 150 -0.55 5.04 0.53
N LEU A 151 -0.47 3.77 0.89
CA LEU A 151 -0.20 3.28 2.23
C LEU A 151 1.21 2.71 2.27
N LEU A 152 2.04 3.23 3.16
CA LEU A 152 3.44 2.83 3.30
C LEU A 152 3.67 2.34 4.73
N ASP A 153 4.10 1.09 4.88
CA ASP A 153 4.46 0.50 6.17
C ASP A 153 5.98 0.50 6.32
N GLU A 154 6.50 1.27 7.28
CA GLU A 154 7.92 1.44 7.57
C GLU A 154 8.79 1.74 6.32
N PRO A 155 8.48 2.78 5.53
CA PRO A 155 9.12 3.02 4.24
C PRO A 155 10.60 3.38 4.32
N THR A 156 11.09 3.72 5.51
CA THR A 156 12.48 4.19 5.76
C THR A 156 13.30 3.23 6.63
N ALA A 157 12.74 2.12 7.06
CA ALA A 157 13.42 1.14 7.90
C ALA A 157 14.49 0.34 7.15
#